data_d8380d0221dfc35230915da19dd7c6cb
#
_entry.id   d8380d0221dfc35230915da19dd7c6cb
#
_cell.length_a   1.000
_cell.length_b   1.000
_cell.length_c   1.000
_cell.angle_alpha   90.00
_cell.angle_beta   90.00
_cell.angle_gamma   90.00
#
_symmetry.space_group_name_H-M   'P 1'
#
loop_
_entity.id
_entity.type
_entity.pdbx_description
1 polymer ?
#
loop_
_entity_poly.entity_id
_entity_poly.type
_entity_poly.pdbx_seq_one_letter_code
_entity_poly.pdbx_strand_id
1 'polypeptide(L)'
;MGQLHGVETIELTAGTVAVTTIETAIIGVVGTAPQAAGAVAATLTAGTPLLNNELTFTAKVGGRSGNTITVIAEQALQTAKEKSAGAVPTSATWENGSLFITLGCSEEGAGNATVSDVVTAVNGAAGAGVIATGSGDGIVSPFSGTLSGGEDEPFPLNTPVAMAGTTALSRLGLTGTLKQALTEINDQRNALSVIVRVEEKTKPEEQRAAILAGISMLSSAKSVTTYQPRIVIAPGFSEDDAVGKALETVAGKLRAVAYVDCAAGATLQEVVQRRQSYGARTE
;
A
#
# COMPACT_ATOMS: atom_id res chain seq x y z
N MET A 1 8.01 -0.05 -76.86
CA MET A 1 8.15 -0.41 -75.45
C MET A 1 9.12 0.59 -74.81
N GLY A 2 8.61 1.56 -74.11
CA GLY A 2 9.43 2.51 -73.36
C GLY A 2 9.90 1.84 -72.04
N GLN A 3 11.16 1.81 -71.82
CA GLN A 3 11.71 1.43 -70.53
C GLN A 3 11.49 2.60 -69.56
N LEU A 4 10.70 2.34 -68.51
CA LEU A 4 10.55 3.23 -67.41
C LEU A 4 11.81 3.19 -66.56
N HIS A 5 12.57 4.29 -66.59
CA HIS A 5 13.65 4.51 -65.63
C HIS A 5 13.14 5.48 -64.56
N GLY A 6 12.90 4.94 -63.37
CA GLY A 6 12.46 5.72 -62.24
C GLY A 6 12.14 4.82 -61.02
N VAL A 7 12.12 5.41 -59.82
CA VAL A 7 11.68 4.77 -58.61
C VAL A 7 10.14 4.87 -58.54
N GLU A 8 9.43 3.77 -58.62
CA GLU A 8 7.99 3.73 -58.40
C GLU A 8 7.75 3.64 -56.88
N THR A 9 7.14 4.66 -56.31
CA THR A 9 6.72 4.63 -54.91
C THR A 9 5.29 4.16 -54.85
N ILE A 10 5.02 2.97 -54.36
CA ILE A 10 3.68 2.45 -54.13
C ILE A 10 3.28 2.83 -52.70
N GLU A 11 2.42 3.81 -52.52
CA GLU A 11 1.75 4.05 -51.24
C GLU A 11 0.66 3.02 -51.01
N LEU A 12 0.90 2.07 -50.13
CA LEU A 12 -0.13 1.13 -49.67
C LEU A 12 -1.00 1.81 -48.60
N THR A 13 -2.13 2.37 -49.02
CA THR A 13 -3.15 2.95 -48.11
C THR A 13 -4.10 1.91 -47.51
N ALA A 14 -3.88 0.62 -47.76
CA ALA A 14 -4.69 -0.46 -47.24
C ALA A 14 -4.10 -0.96 -45.88
N GLY A 15 -4.67 -0.46 -44.79
CA GLY A 15 -4.37 -0.91 -43.44
C GLY A 15 -3.84 0.23 -42.60
N THR A 16 -4.70 0.84 -41.79
CA THR A 16 -4.28 1.63 -40.65
C THR A 16 -3.53 0.70 -39.70
N VAL A 17 -2.20 0.65 -39.81
CA VAL A 17 -1.39 0.13 -38.72
C VAL A 17 -1.61 1.08 -37.57
N ALA A 18 -2.37 0.66 -36.55
CA ALA A 18 -2.45 1.37 -35.31
C ALA A 18 -1.02 1.48 -34.78
N VAL A 19 -0.43 2.68 -34.90
CA VAL A 19 0.81 3.02 -34.21
C VAL A 19 0.44 3.03 -32.74
N THR A 20 0.58 1.89 -32.08
CA THR A 20 0.59 1.83 -30.63
C THR A 20 1.81 2.64 -30.19
N THR A 21 1.56 3.87 -29.76
CA THR A 21 2.56 4.64 -29.02
C THR A 21 2.92 3.82 -27.80
N ILE A 22 4.07 3.16 -27.86
CA ILE A 22 4.66 2.54 -26.67
C ILE A 22 4.87 3.70 -25.71
N GLU A 23 4.26 3.64 -24.52
CA GLU A 23 4.53 4.59 -23.45
C GLU A 23 6.01 4.46 -23.07
N THR A 24 6.85 5.23 -23.74
CA THR A 24 8.32 5.20 -23.57
C THR A 24 8.78 5.96 -22.34
N ALA A 25 7.90 6.69 -21.69
CA ALA A 25 8.20 7.57 -20.56
C ALA A 25 7.76 7.02 -19.20
N ILE A 26 7.88 5.71 -18.97
CA ILE A 26 7.63 5.13 -17.64
C ILE A 26 8.87 5.36 -16.79
N ILE A 27 8.71 6.10 -15.69
CA ILE A 27 9.80 6.50 -14.80
C ILE A 27 9.78 5.62 -13.55
N GLY A 28 10.87 4.92 -13.28
CA GLY A 28 11.11 4.23 -12.02
C GLY A 28 11.76 5.18 -11.02
N VAL A 29 11.09 5.45 -9.92
CA VAL A 29 11.53 6.40 -8.89
C VAL A 29 11.74 5.65 -7.57
N VAL A 30 12.93 5.75 -6.99
CA VAL A 30 13.23 5.22 -5.66
C VAL A 30 13.51 6.37 -4.71
N GLY A 31 12.87 6.37 -3.56
CA GLY A 31 13.07 7.43 -2.57
C GLY A 31 12.34 7.19 -1.26
N THR A 32 12.40 8.19 -0.38
CA THR A 32 11.81 8.16 0.95
C THR A 32 10.50 8.94 0.99
N ALA A 33 9.57 8.47 1.83
CA ALA A 33 8.36 9.17 2.21
C ALA A 33 7.96 8.69 3.62
N PRO A 34 8.59 9.23 4.68
CA PRO A 34 8.41 8.74 6.06
C PRO A 34 7.00 8.99 6.59
N GLN A 35 6.30 9.99 6.05
CA GLN A 35 4.93 10.32 6.41
C GLN A 35 3.89 9.77 5.44
N ALA A 36 4.25 8.79 4.61
CA ALA A 36 3.28 8.15 3.72
C ALA A 36 2.14 7.51 4.53
N ALA A 37 0.94 7.63 3.99
CA ALA A 37 -0.25 7.07 4.62
C ALA A 37 -0.09 5.56 4.80
N GLY A 38 -0.33 5.08 6.02
CA GLY A 38 -0.36 3.64 6.32
C GLY A 38 -1.67 2.98 5.89
N ALA A 39 -1.77 1.68 6.12
CA ALA A 39 -3.01 0.96 5.95
C ALA A 39 -4.06 1.42 6.96
N VAL A 40 -5.32 1.51 6.52
CA VAL A 40 -6.46 1.84 7.37
C VAL A 40 -7.13 0.56 7.84
N ALA A 41 -7.39 0.44 9.13
CA ALA A 41 -8.10 -0.72 9.67
C ALA A 41 -9.60 -0.64 9.35
N ALA A 42 -10.19 -1.78 9.02
CA ALA A 42 -11.64 -1.89 8.87
C ALA A 42 -12.33 -1.81 10.23
N THR A 43 -13.51 -1.20 10.28
CA THR A 43 -14.31 -1.02 11.48
C THR A 43 -15.76 -1.45 11.29
N LEU A 44 -16.41 -1.82 12.39
CA LEU A 44 -17.85 -2.04 12.48
C LEU A 44 -18.34 -1.41 13.77
N THR A 45 -19.37 -0.58 13.71
CA THR A 45 -20.06 -0.05 14.89
C THR A 45 -21.40 -0.75 15.03
N ALA A 46 -21.71 -1.22 16.23
CA ALA A 46 -22.97 -1.83 16.60
C ALA A 46 -23.54 -1.16 17.85
N GLY A 47 -24.87 -1.23 18.03
CA GLY A 47 -25.57 -0.51 19.10
C GLY A 47 -25.83 0.95 18.76
N THR A 48 -26.27 1.71 19.75
CA THR A 48 -26.59 3.14 19.61
C THR A 48 -26.16 3.92 20.85
N PRO A 49 -25.65 5.16 20.69
CA PRO A 49 -25.35 6.03 21.84
C PRO A 49 -26.55 6.27 22.75
N LEU A 50 -27.76 6.31 22.17
CA LEU A 50 -29.01 6.58 22.90
C LEU A 50 -29.33 5.51 23.95
N LEU A 51 -28.93 4.25 23.67
CA LEU A 51 -29.12 3.11 24.60
C LEU A 51 -27.87 2.86 25.45
N ASN A 52 -26.86 3.68 25.34
CA ASN A 52 -25.56 3.53 26.02
C ASN A 52 -24.94 2.15 25.81
N ASN A 53 -25.13 1.60 24.60
CA ASN A 53 -24.66 0.25 24.22
C ASN A 53 -23.82 0.23 22.93
N GLU A 54 -23.19 1.33 22.57
CA GLU A 54 -22.37 1.43 21.39
C GLU A 54 -21.06 0.64 21.54
N LEU A 55 -20.78 -0.19 20.56
CA LEU A 55 -19.57 -0.99 20.42
C LEU A 55 -18.92 -0.71 19.08
N THR A 56 -17.59 -0.55 19.07
CA THR A 56 -16.79 -0.46 17.85
C THR A 56 -15.81 -1.62 17.80
N PHE A 57 -15.86 -2.37 16.72
CA PHE A 57 -14.93 -3.45 16.40
C PHE A 57 -13.96 -2.93 15.36
N THR A 58 -12.66 -3.08 15.62
CA THR A 58 -11.57 -2.61 14.72
C THR A 58 -10.68 -3.79 14.38
N ALA A 59 -10.40 -3.99 13.10
CA ALA A 59 -9.44 -5.00 12.66
C ALA A 59 -8.05 -4.71 13.23
N LYS A 60 -7.37 -5.72 13.77
CA LYS A 60 -5.99 -5.59 14.30
C LYS A 60 -4.96 -5.27 13.23
N VAL A 61 -5.22 -5.70 12.01
CA VAL A 61 -4.36 -5.46 10.86
C VAL A 61 -5.11 -4.51 9.91
N GLY A 62 -4.45 -3.40 9.58
CA GLY A 62 -4.96 -2.49 8.55
C GLY A 62 -4.96 -3.14 7.17
N GLY A 63 -5.83 -2.67 6.30
CA GLY A 63 -5.93 -3.14 4.92
C GLY A 63 -7.30 -3.68 4.57
N ARG A 64 -7.50 -3.92 3.28
CA ARG A 64 -8.76 -4.43 2.73
C ARG A 64 -9.14 -5.82 3.23
N SER A 65 -8.16 -6.60 3.69
CA SER A 65 -8.42 -7.90 4.31
C SER A 65 -9.34 -7.82 5.52
N GLY A 66 -9.30 -6.69 6.26
CA GLY A 66 -10.22 -6.44 7.36
C GLY A 66 -11.70 -6.35 6.94
N ASN A 67 -11.98 -5.96 5.70
CA ASN A 67 -13.35 -5.82 5.18
C ASN A 67 -14.08 -7.15 4.97
N THR A 68 -13.40 -8.28 5.16
CA THR A 68 -14.03 -9.62 5.09
C THR A 68 -14.38 -10.20 6.45
N ILE A 69 -13.97 -9.52 7.53
CA ILE A 69 -14.22 -9.96 8.89
C ILE A 69 -15.69 -9.73 9.23
N THR A 70 -16.37 -10.78 9.62
CA THR A 70 -17.76 -10.73 10.09
C THR A 70 -17.81 -10.89 11.61
N VAL A 71 -18.63 -10.08 12.27
CA VAL A 71 -18.94 -10.18 13.68
C VAL A 71 -20.39 -10.63 13.83
N ILE A 72 -20.61 -11.70 14.57
CA ILE A 72 -21.93 -12.27 14.83
C ILE A 72 -22.08 -12.37 16.33
N ALA A 73 -23.07 -11.66 16.86
CA ALA A 73 -23.43 -11.69 18.27
C ALA A 73 -24.82 -12.29 18.43
N GLU A 74 -24.91 -13.40 19.10
CA GLU A 74 -26.14 -14.13 19.34
C GLU A 74 -26.43 -14.23 20.84
N GLN A 75 -27.70 -14.23 21.21
CA GLN A 75 -28.10 -14.41 22.58
C GLN A 75 -27.89 -15.88 23.00
N ALA A 76 -27.27 -16.07 24.14
CA ALA A 76 -27.24 -17.41 24.75
C ALA A 76 -28.65 -17.95 24.94
N LEU A 77 -28.88 -19.17 24.44
CA LEU A 77 -30.14 -19.88 24.63
C LEU A 77 -30.03 -20.78 25.84
N GLN A 78 -30.82 -20.51 26.88
CA GLN A 78 -30.93 -21.44 28.01
C GLN A 78 -32.07 -22.42 27.79
N THR A 79 -31.77 -23.69 27.68
CA THR A 79 -32.75 -24.75 27.75
C THR A 79 -33.24 -24.93 29.21
N ALA A 80 -34.41 -25.55 29.42
CA ALA A 80 -34.96 -25.79 30.74
C ALA A 80 -33.99 -26.59 31.68
N LYS A 81 -33.06 -27.34 31.13
CA LYS A 81 -32.02 -28.10 31.85
C LYS A 81 -30.85 -27.19 32.23
N GLU A 82 -30.50 -26.21 31.40
CA GLU A 82 -29.42 -25.28 31.66
C GLU A 82 -29.79 -24.18 32.66
N LYS A 83 -31.07 -23.85 32.79
CA LYS A 83 -31.56 -22.94 33.85
C LYS A 83 -31.18 -23.38 35.26
N SER A 84 -30.91 -24.68 35.47
CA SER A 84 -30.41 -25.21 36.74
C SER A 84 -28.90 -25.03 36.92
N ALA A 85 -28.17 -24.57 35.87
CA ALA A 85 -26.71 -24.40 35.89
C ALA A 85 -26.27 -22.96 36.20
N GLY A 86 -27.24 -22.01 36.32
CA GLY A 86 -26.98 -20.59 36.58
C GLY A 86 -26.89 -19.72 35.35
N ALA A 87 -26.49 -18.47 35.52
CA ALA A 87 -26.34 -17.49 34.45
C ALA A 87 -25.24 -17.93 33.42
N VAL A 88 -25.47 -17.64 32.15
CA VAL A 88 -24.48 -17.88 31.10
C VAL A 88 -23.62 -16.62 30.91
N PRO A 89 -22.29 -16.70 31.06
CA PRO A 89 -21.43 -15.56 30.85
C PRO A 89 -21.29 -15.22 29.36
N THR A 90 -21.02 -13.95 29.06
CA THR A 90 -20.65 -13.51 27.71
C THR A 90 -19.30 -14.13 27.32
N SER A 91 -19.21 -14.67 26.12
CA SER A 91 -17.99 -15.27 25.57
C SER A 91 -17.79 -14.91 24.11
N ALA A 92 -16.56 -15.00 23.63
CA ALA A 92 -16.24 -14.77 22.22
C ALA A 92 -15.25 -15.81 21.71
N THR A 93 -15.46 -16.25 20.48
CA THR A 93 -14.56 -17.17 19.76
C THR A 93 -14.22 -16.61 18.39
N TRP A 94 -13.00 -16.92 17.95
CA TRP A 94 -12.54 -16.53 16.63
C TRP A 94 -12.37 -17.77 15.77
N GLU A 95 -13.12 -17.86 14.67
CA GLU A 95 -13.11 -19.02 13.78
C GLU A 95 -13.22 -18.57 12.32
N ASN A 96 -12.36 -19.11 11.45
CA ASN A 96 -12.41 -18.89 10.00
C ASN A 96 -12.52 -17.41 9.55
N GLY A 97 -11.83 -16.51 10.26
CA GLY A 97 -11.86 -15.08 9.91
C GLY A 97 -13.12 -14.34 10.38
N SER A 98 -13.93 -14.96 11.23
CA SER A 98 -15.14 -14.39 11.82
C SER A 98 -15.09 -14.39 13.35
N LEU A 99 -15.71 -13.39 13.95
CA LEU A 99 -15.87 -13.30 15.39
C LEU A 99 -17.29 -13.72 15.77
N PHE A 100 -17.41 -14.74 16.59
CA PHE A 100 -18.66 -15.20 17.17
C PHE A 100 -18.71 -14.79 18.62
N ILE A 101 -19.78 -14.08 19.02
CA ILE A 101 -20.02 -13.59 20.37
C ILE A 101 -21.31 -14.26 20.88
N THR A 102 -21.20 -14.95 21.99
CA THR A 102 -22.36 -15.44 22.74
C THR A 102 -22.66 -14.42 23.82
N LEU A 103 -23.75 -13.67 23.68
CA LEU A 103 -24.21 -12.71 24.67
C LEU A 103 -24.80 -13.43 25.88
N GLY A 104 -24.28 -13.09 27.05
CA GLY A 104 -24.69 -13.72 28.30
C GLY A 104 -26.17 -13.50 28.64
N CYS A 105 -26.70 -14.37 29.47
CA CYS A 105 -28.04 -14.24 30.02
C CYS A 105 -28.12 -14.55 31.52
N SER A 106 -29.12 -13.98 32.19
CA SER A 106 -29.42 -14.28 33.59
C SER A 106 -29.96 -15.71 33.79
N GLU A 107 -30.12 -16.13 35.04
CA GLU A 107 -30.69 -17.44 35.38
C GLU A 107 -32.13 -17.59 34.83
N GLU A 108 -32.86 -16.47 34.66
CA GLU A 108 -34.20 -16.46 34.08
C GLU A 108 -34.17 -16.50 32.55
N GLY A 109 -32.98 -16.42 31.91
CA GLY A 109 -32.83 -16.41 30.48
C GLY A 109 -32.97 -15.06 29.82
N ALA A 110 -33.02 -13.98 30.60
CA ALA A 110 -33.04 -12.62 30.08
C ALA A 110 -31.61 -12.20 29.69
N GLY A 111 -31.42 -11.57 28.51
CA GLY A 111 -30.12 -11.04 28.09
C GLY A 111 -29.62 -10.00 29.09
N ASN A 112 -28.39 -10.16 29.55
CA ASN A 112 -27.75 -9.26 30.52
C ASN A 112 -26.30 -8.86 30.11
N ALA A 113 -25.88 -9.22 28.91
CA ALA A 113 -24.56 -8.87 28.39
C ALA A 113 -24.44 -7.35 28.24
N THR A 114 -23.54 -6.76 29.00
CA THR A 114 -23.21 -5.33 28.89
C THR A 114 -22.12 -5.09 27.85
N VAL A 115 -21.93 -3.82 27.47
CA VAL A 115 -20.80 -3.40 26.60
C VAL A 115 -19.46 -3.87 27.19
N SER A 116 -19.26 -3.72 28.51
CA SER A 116 -18.03 -4.14 29.20
C SER A 116 -17.79 -5.65 29.10
N ASP A 117 -18.85 -6.47 29.22
CA ASP A 117 -18.74 -7.92 29.09
C ASP A 117 -18.31 -8.32 27.68
N VAL A 118 -18.91 -7.71 26.65
CA VAL A 118 -18.56 -7.96 25.26
C VAL A 118 -17.13 -7.53 24.97
N VAL A 119 -16.71 -6.32 25.38
CA VAL A 119 -15.34 -5.83 25.21
C VAL A 119 -14.33 -6.77 25.88
N THR A 120 -14.61 -7.22 27.10
CA THR A 120 -13.75 -8.15 27.83
C THR A 120 -13.65 -9.50 27.13
N ALA A 121 -14.78 -10.06 26.71
CA ALA A 121 -14.83 -11.34 26.02
C ALA A 121 -14.06 -11.30 24.68
N VAL A 122 -14.28 -10.27 23.85
CA VAL A 122 -13.66 -10.14 22.54
C VAL A 122 -12.14 -9.92 22.66
N ASN A 123 -11.72 -9.02 23.55
CA ASN A 123 -10.30 -8.72 23.72
C ASN A 123 -9.53 -9.85 24.41
N GLY A 124 -10.24 -10.72 25.15
CA GLY A 124 -9.70 -11.96 25.73
C GLY A 124 -9.73 -13.17 24.79
N ALA A 125 -10.42 -13.09 23.65
CA ALA A 125 -10.51 -14.21 22.72
C ALA A 125 -9.18 -14.51 22.04
N ALA A 126 -8.72 -15.74 22.15
CA ALA A 126 -7.44 -16.17 21.60
C ALA A 126 -7.45 -16.08 20.05
N GLY A 127 -6.42 -15.46 19.49
CA GLY A 127 -6.25 -15.34 18.03
C GLY A 127 -7.25 -14.40 17.34
N ALA A 128 -8.09 -13.67 18.09
CA ALA A 128 -9.04 -12.73 17.49
C ALA A 128 -8.33 -11.69 16.60
N GLY A 129 -8.78 -11.58 15.36
CA GLY A 129 -8.31 -10.59 14.37
C GLY A 129 -8.86 -9.18 14.57
N VAL A 130 -9.66 -8.95 15.63
CA VAL A 130 -10.30 -7.67 15.95
C VAL A 130 -10.05 -7.26 17.40
N ILE A 131 -10.21 -5.98 17.66
CA ILE A 131 -10.28 -5.37 18.99
C ILE A 131 -11.67 -4.76 19.13
N ALA A 132 -12.33 -4.97 20.28
CA ALA A 132 -13.56 -4.29 20.62
C ALA A 132 -13.27 -3.12 21.57
N THR A 133 -13.93 -2.00 21.33
CA THR A 133 -13.97 -0.84 22.20
C THR A 133 -15.41 -0.38 22.36
N GLY A 134 -15.73 0.17 23.51
CA GLY A 134 -17.04 0.71 23.81
C GLY A 134 -17.06 1.22 25.22
N SER A 135 -18.00 2.12 25.48
CA SER A 135 -18.23 2.68 26.80
C SER A 135 -19.74 2.68 27.08
N GLY A 136 -20.12 2.30 28.29
CA GLY A 136 -21.50 2.29 28.73
C GLY A 136 -21.93 1.00 29.40
N ASP A 137 -23.04 1.05 30.08
CA ASP A 137 -23.62 -0.06 30.83
C ASP A 137 -24.86 -0.65 30.15
N GLY A 138 -25.15 -0.19 28.91
CA GLY A 138 -26.30 -0.64 28.15
C GLY A 138 -26.20 -2.11 27.77
N ILE A 139 -27.36 -2.78 27.75
CA ILE A 139 -27.45 -4.17 27.31
C ILE A 139 -27.26 -4.27 25.80
N VAL A 140 -26.39 -5.19 25.39
CA VAL A 140 -26.11 -5.46 23.98
C VAL A 140 -27.15 -6.44 23.44
N SER A 141 -27.84 -6.05 22.38
CA SER A 141 -28.77 -6.92 21.65
C SER A 141 -28.03 -7.72 20.56
N PRO A 142 -28.56 -8.87 20.14
CA PRO A 142 -28.00 -9.63 19.01
C PRO A 142 -27.85 -8.79 17.75
N PHE A 143 -26.73 -8.96 17.07
CA PHE A 143 -26.44 -8.28 15.80
C PHE A 143 -25.50 -9.13 14.94
N SER A 144 -25.46 -8.81 13.66
CA SER A 144 -24.46 -9.34 12.73
C SER A 144 -24.04 -8.23 11.78
N GLY A 145 -22.76 -8.16 11.48
CA GLY A 145 -22.22 -7.18 10.54
C GLY A 145 -20.81 -7.52 10.09
N THR A 146 -20.41 -6.96 8.98
CA THR A 146 -19.07 -7.10 8.42
C THR A 146 -18.34 -5.79 8.56
N LEU A 147 -17.07 -5.84 8.96
CA LEU A 147 -16.23 -4.64 9.02
C LEU A 147 -16.06 -4.02 7.65
N SER A 148 -15.86 -2.73 7.59
CA SER A 148 -15.72 -1.95 6.36
C SER A 148 -14.75 -0.78 6.53
N GLY A 149 -14.39 -0.13 5.41
CA GLY A 149 -13.50 1.04 5.43
C GLY A 149 -12.01 0.70 5.56
N GLY A 150 -11.64 -0.58 5.55
CA GLY A 150 -10.24 -0.99 5.50
C GLY A 150 -9.61 -0.67 4.14
N GLU A 151 -8.44 -0.01 4.15
CA GLU A 151 -7.68 0.33 2.95
C GLU A 151 -6.24 -0.14 3.09
N ASP A 152 -5.70 -0.72 2.01
CA ASP A 152 -4.30 -1.12 1.97
C ASP A 152 -3.38 0.10 1.99
N GLU A 153 -2.16 -0.09 2.46
CA GLU A 153 -1.11 0.92 2.39
C GLU A 153 -0.84 1.28 0.93
N PRO A 154 -1.00 2.56 0.52
CA PRO A 154 -0.90 2.94 -0.89
C PRO A 154 0.52 2.80 -1.44
N PHE A 155 1.53 2.96 -0.60
CA PHE A 155 2.94 2.88 -0.97
C PHE A 155 3.71 2.00 0.04
N PRO A 156 3.53 0.68 0.01
CA PRO A 156 4.23 -0.22 0.93
C PRO A 156 5.74 -0.18 0.68
N LEU A 157 6.51 -0.36 1.76
CA LEU A 157 7.97 -0.35 1.71
C LEU A 157 8.51 -1.43 0.75
N ASN A 158 9.52 -1.08 -0.02
CA ASN A 158 10.24 -1.98 -0.95
C ASN A 158 9.33 -2.72 -1.95
N THR A 159 8.18 -2.14 -2.26
CA THR A 159 7.22 -2.73 -3.19
C THR A 159 6.98 -1.76 -4.34
N PRO A 160 7.17 -2.17 -5.61
CA PRO A 160 6.87 -1.33 -6.76
C PRO A 160 5.37 -1.02 -6.85
N VAL A 161 5.02 0.26 -6.95
CA VAL A 161 3.64 0.74 -7.09
C VAL A 161 3.55 1.63 -8.33
N ALA A 162 2.61 1.37 -9.21
CA ALA A 162 2.34 2.24 -10.36
C ALA A 162 1.46 3.42 -9.95
N MET A 163 1.86 4.63 -10.36
CA MET A 163 1.12 5.86 -10.13
C MET A 163 1.05 6.67 -11.42
N ALA A 164 -0.15 7.09 -11.79
CA ALA A 164 -0.41 8.05 -12.84
C ALA A 164 -1.05 9.30 -12.25
N GLY A 165 -0.56 10.47 -12.68
CA GLY A 165 -1.09 11.76 -12.23
C GLY A 165 -0.78 12.12 -10.78
N THR A 166 -1.51 13.08 -10.25
CA THR A 166 -1.23 13.73 -8.95
C THR A 166 -2.11 13.27 -7.79
N THR A 167 -3.15 12.47 -8.07
CA THR A 167 -4.19 12.11 -7.09
C THR A 167 -3.64 11.44 -5.83
N ALA A 168 -2.64 10.58 -5.98
CA ALA A 168 -2.05 9.86 -4.85
C ALA A 168 -0.88 10.60 -4.16
N LEU A 169 -0.44 11.77 -4.68
CA LEU A 169 0.68 12.51 -4.10
C LEU A 169 0.43 12.98 -2.66
N SER A 170 -0.82 13.29 -2.31
CA SER A 170 -1.21 13.67 -0.94
C SER A 170 -0.95 12.54 0.07
N ARG A 171 -0.98 11.31 -0.37
CA ARG A 171 -0.78 10.12 0.48
C ARG A 171 0.70 9.82 0.77
N LEU A 172 1.65 10.51 0.12
CA LEU A 172 3.08 10.41 0.41
C LEU A 172 3.54 11.24 1.62
N GLY A 173 2.65 12.08 2.17
CA GLY A 173 3.01 13.00 3.25
C GLY A 173 3.73 14.27 2.75
N LEU A 174 4.44 14.95 3.62
CA LEU A 174 5.08 16.24 3.30
C LEU A 174 6.61 16.15 3.25
N THR A 175 7.21 15.10 3.78
CA THR A 175 8.66 14.94 3.93
C THR A 175 9.18 13.76 3.11
N GLY A 176 10.50 13.70 2.96
CA GLY A 176 11.16 12.73 2.10
C GLY A 176 11.31 13.21 0.67
N THR A 177 11.93 12.39 -0.18
CA THR A 177 12.31 12.77 -1.55
C THR A 177 11.25 12.46 -2.60
N LEU A 178 10.36 11.49 -2.34
CA LEU A 178 9.40 11.01 -3.35
C LEU A 178 8.37 12.05 -3.74
N LYS A 179 7.77 12.74 -2.76
CA LYS A 179 6.70 13.70 -3.06
C LYS A 179 7.18 14.84 -3.95
N GLN A 180 8.34 15.42 -3.61
CA GLN A 180 8.93 16.52 -4.39
C GLN A 180 9.24 16.05 -5.81
N ALA A 181 9.98 14.94 -5.96
CA ALA A 181 10.36 14.43 -7.27
C ALA A 181 9.14 14.10 -8.16
N LEU A 182 8.13 13.47 -7.60
CA LEU A 182 6.91 13.14 -8.34
C LEU A 182 6.07 14.38 -8.69
N THR A 183 6.08 15.41 -7.84
CA THR A 183 5.46 16.69 -8.15
C THR A 183 6.17 17.34 -9.33
N GLU A 184 7.49 17.45 -9.29
CA GLU A 184 8.30 18.03 -10.37
C GLU A 184 8.15 17.27 -11.69
N ILE A 185 8.09 15.94 -11.66
CA ILE A 185 7.82 15.10 -12.84
C ILE A 185 6.44 15.43 -13.43
N ASN A 186 5.40 15.49 -12.58
CA ASN A 186 4.04 15.75 -13.04
C ASN A 186 3.83 17.20 -13.53
N ASP A 187 4.56 18.17 -12.98
CA ASP A 187 4.53 19.57 -13.44
C ASP A 187 5.09 19.72 -14.86
N GLN A 188 6.06 18.88 -15.23
CA GLN A 188 6.58 18.86 -16.60
C GLN A 188 5.68 18.06 -17.54
N ARG A 189 5.26 16.89 -17.13
CA ARG A 189 4.41 15.99 -17.88
C ARG A 189 3.74 14.99 -16.96
N ASN A 190 2.47 14.74 -17.17
CA ASN A 190 1.75 13.66 -16.48
C ASN A 190 2.29 12.28 -16.95
N ALA A 191 3.41 11.87 -16.39
CA ALA A 191 4.07 10.61 -16.72
C ALA A 191 3.65 9.49 -15.78
N LEU A 192 3.50 8.28 -16.33
CA LEU A 192 3.34 7.08 -15.51
C LEU A 192 4.64 6.80 -14.76
N SER A 193 4.56 6.71 -13.44
CA SER A 193 5.70 6.42 -12.58
C SER A 193 5.53 5.08 -11.88
N VAL A 194 6.62 4.32 -11.76
CA VAL A 194 6.71 3.15 -10.87
C VAL A 194 7.56 3.56 -9.68
N ILE A 195 6.92 3.61 -8.52
CA ILE A 195 7.48 4.14 -7.29
C ILE A 195 7.92 2.97 -6.41
N VAL A 196 9.11 3.06 -5.84
CA VAL A 196 9.56 2.18 -4.75
C VAL A 196 9.90 3.05 -3.56
N ARG A 197 9.04 3.01 -2.54
CA ARG A 197 9.27 3.69 -1.28
C ARG A 197 10.22 2.86 -0.42
N VAL A 198 11.25 3.51 0.12
CA VAL A 198 12.16 2.92 1.09
C VAL A 198 12.03 3.62 2.44
N GLU A 199 12.44 2.92 3.48
CA GLU A 199 12.45 3.49 4.83
C GLU A 199 13.51 4.59 4.92
N GLU A 200 13.16 5.70 5.58
CA GLU A 200 14.11 6.75 5.89
C GLU A 200 14.92 6.37 7.12
N LYS A 201 16.24 6.44 7.01
CA LYS A 201 17.20 6.09 8.05
C LYS A 201 17.99 7.33 8.45
N THR A 202 18.39 7.42 9.72
CA THR A 202 19.18 8.53 10.23
C THR A 202 20.67 8.39 9.92
N LYS A 203 21.16 7.15 9.78
CA LYS A 203 22.57 6.90 9.45
C LYS A 203 22.75 6.79 7.93
N PRO A 204 23.73 7.51 7.36
CA PRO A 204 23.95 7.54 5.92
C PRO A 204 24.17 6.15 5.30
N GLU A 205 24.90 5.26 5.98
CA GLU A 205 25.18 3.90 5.50
C GLU A 205 23.91 3.03 5.47
N GLU A 206 23.05 3.14 6.51
CA GLU A 206 21.79 2.44 6.56
C GLU A 206 20.83 2.98 5.50
N GLN A 207 20.82 4.30 5.28
CA GLN A 207 20.03 4.93 4.23
C GLN A 207 20.48 4.48 2.84
N ARG A 208 21.79 4.45 2.59
CA ARG A 208 22.36 3.91 1.34
C ARG A 208 21.90 2.48 1.11
N ALA A 209 22.02 1.62 2.13
CA ALA A 209 21.60 0.22 2.04
C ALA A 209 20.10 0.09 1.69
N ALA A 210 19.23 0.90 2.31
CA ALA A 210 17.81 0.93 2.02
C ALA A 210 17.52 1.36 0.56
N ILE A 211 18.21 2.39 0.06
CA ILE A 211 18.08 2.85 -1.33
C ILE A 211 18.55 1.77 -2.31
N LEU A 212 19.68 1.11 -2.05
CA LEU A 212 20.18 0.03 -2.90
C LEU A 212 19.20 -1.15 -2.97
N ALA A 213 18.60 -1.51 -1.83
CA ALA A 213 17.54 -2.51 -1.79
C ALA A 213 16.32 -2.08 -2.63
N GLY A 214 15.86 -0.82 -2.49
CA GLY A 214 14.76 -0.26 -3.26
C GLY A 214 15.02 -0.25 -4.77
N ILE A 215 16.24 0.13 -5.20
CA ILE A 215 16.63 0.11 -6.60
C ILE A 215 16.54 -1.31 -7.17
N SER A 216 16.95 -2.32 -6.40
CA SER A 216 16.88 -3.71 -6.84
C SER A 216 15.44 -4.16 -7.11
N MET A 217 14.46 -3.64 -6.36
CA MET A 217 13.04 -3.94 -6.53
C MET A 217 12.47 -3.44 -7.87
N LEU A 218 13.04 -2.42 -8.49
CA LEU A 218 12.63 -1.98 -9.84
C LEU A 218 12.77 -3.10 -10.88
N SER A 219 13.64 -4.07 -10.65
CA SER A 219 13.76 -5.24 -11.54
C SER A 219 12.51 -6.09 -11.59
N SER A 220 11.71 -6.10 -10.53
CA SER A 220 10.43 -6.80 -10.42
C SER A 220 9.22 -5.94 -10.80
N ALA A 221 9.42 -4.66 -11.16
CA ALA A 221 8.36 -3.71 -11.45
C ALA A 221 7.33 -4.25 -12.44
N LYS A 222 7.77 -4.86 -13.53
CA LYS A 222 6.87 -5.40 -14.57
C LYS A 222 5.99 -6.54 -14.06
N SER A 223 6.50 -7.42 -13.20
CA SER A 223 5.72 -8.53 -12.65
C SER A 223 4.71 -8.08 -11.59
N VAL A 224 5.00 -7.00 -10.86
CA VAL A 224 4.14 -6.47 -9.80
C VAL A 224 3.11 -5.49 -10.36
N THR A 225 3.54 -4.58 -11.24
CA THR A 225 2.71 -3.44 -11.70
C THR A 225 2.23 -3.57 -13.14
N THR A 226 2.70 -4.56 -13.90
CA THR A 226 2.57 -4.71 -15.37
C THR A 226 3.39 -3.69 -16.17
N TYR A 227 3.93 -2.65 -15.55
CA TYR A 227 4.68 -1.57 -16.18
C TYR A 227 6.19 -1.77 -16.00
N GLN A 228 6.94 -1.57 -17.08
CA GLN A 228 8.40 -1.65 -17.06
C GLN A 228 9.02 -0.26 -17.18
N PRO A 229 9.75 0.23 -16.17
CA PRO A 229 10.45 1.50 -16.26
C PRO A 229 11.43 1.55 -17.45
N ARG A 230 11.49 2.72 -18.10
CA ARG A 230 12.44 3.05 -19.16
C ARG A 230 13.42 4.14 -18.74
N ILE A 231 13.10 4.84 -17.68
CA ILE A 231 13.95 5.80 -16.99
C ILE A 231 14.00 5.36 -15.53
N VAL A 232 15.16 5.39 -14.89
CA VAL A 232 15.30 5.06 -13.46
C VAL A 232 16.08 6.15 -12.76
N ILE A 233 15.55 6.59 -11.62
CA ILE A 233 16.07 7.70 -10.81
C ILE A 233 16.00 7.39 -9.32
N ALA A 234 16.90 7.99 -8.54
CA ALA A 234 16.87 8.01 -7.08
C ALA A 234 17.19 9.43 -6.60
N PRO A 235 16.19 10.36 -6.67
CA PRO A 235 16.39 11.78 -6.37
C PRO A 235 16.92 12.01 -4.96
N GLY A 236 17.97 12.85 -4.84
CA GLY A 236 18.65 13.16 -3.60
C GLY A 236 19.59 12.08 -3.06
N PHE A 237 19.77 10.97 -3.80
CA PHE A 237 20.66 9.88 -3.40
C PHE A 237 21.62 9.46 -4.50
N SER A 238 21.38 9.82 -5.74
CA SER A 238 22.15 9.34 -6.90
C SER A 238 23.54 9.97 -7.02
N GLU A 239 23.83 11.03 -6.25
CA GLU A 239 25.19 11.57 -6.11
C GLU A 239 26.19 10.58 -5.47
N ASP A 240 25.69 9.61 -4.70
CA ASP A 240 26.48 8.50 -4.15
C ASP A 240 26.86 7.51 -5.27
N ASP A 241 28.15 7.18 -5.39
CA ASP A 241 28.64 6.31 -6.45
C ASP A 241 28.06 4.89 -6.42
N ALA A 242 27.81 4.34 -5.24
CA ALA A 242 27.21 3.02 -5.11
C ALA A 242 25.75 3.04 -5.60
N VAL A 243 25.02 4.11 -5.30
CA VAL A 243 23.63 4.30 -5.77
C VAL A 243 23.62 4.49 -7.29
N GLY A 244 24.50 5.34 -7.83
CA GLY A 244 24.62 5.54 -9.27
C GLY A 244 24.94 4.25 -10.02
N LYS A 245 25.87 3.43 -9.53
CA LYS A 245 26.21 2.12 -10.11
C LYS A 245 25.06 1.10 -10.00
N ALA A 246 24.29 1.14 -8.93
CA ALA A 246 23.10 0.30 -8.80
C ALA A 246 22.02 0.69 -9.82
N LEU A 247 21.77 1.99 -10.01
CA LEU A 247 20.85 2.49 -11.05
C LEU A 247 21.30 2.06 -12.44
N GLU A 248 22.59 2.21 -12.79
CA GLU A 248 23.16 1.74 -14.06
C GLU A 248 22.93 0.24 -14.27
N THR A 249 23.19 -0.57 -13.24
CA THR A 249 23.00 -2.02 -13.29
C THR A 249 21.54 -2.40 -13.57
N VAL A 250 20.60 -1.76 -12.88
CA VAL A 250 19.17 -2.00 -13.09
C VAL A 250 18.70 -1.46 -14.43
N ALA A 251 19.18 -0.29 -14.86
CA ALA A 251 18.91 0.25 -16.19
C ALA A 251 19.35 -0.73 -17.30
N GLY A 252 20.52 -1.36 -17.14
CA GLY A 252 20.98 -2.41 -18.04
C GLY A 252 20.01 -3.59 -18.16
N LYS A 253 19.52 -4.10 -17.03
CA LYS A 253 18.55 -5.21 -16.98
C LYS A 253 17.19 -4.84 -17.59
N LEU A 254 16.73 -3.63 -17.34
CA LEU A 254 15.44 -3.14 -17.81
C LEU A 254 15.47 -2.56 -19.24
N ARG A 255 16.65 -2.44 -19.86
CA ARG A 255 16.85 -1.67 -21.09
C ARG A 255 16.35 -0.22 -20.95
N ALA A 256 16.60 0.35 -19.78
CA ALA A 256 16.24 1.71 -19.37
C ALA A 256 17.47 2.62 -19.42
N VAL A 257 17.28 3.90 -19.17
CA VAL A 257 18.31 4.89 -18.93
C VAL A 257 18.29 5.30 -17.47
N ALA A 258 19.45 5.38 -16.82
CA ALA A 258 19.60 5.91 -15.48
C ALA A 258 20.01 7.38 -15.54
N TYR A 259 19.32 8.26 -14.80
CA TYR A 259 19.77 9.62 -14.56
C TYR A 259 20.42 9.68 -13.18
N VAL A 260 21.65 10.21 -13.15
CA VAL A 260 22.49 10.23 -11.96
C VAL A 260 22.98 11.66 -11.72
N ASP A 261 22.70 12.17 -10.54
CA ASP A 261 23.12 13.52 -10.15
C ASP A 261 24.62 13.57 -9.81
N CYS A 262 25.21 14.73 -9.96
CA CYS A 262 26.53 15.04 -9.41
C CYS A 262 26.37 15.76 -8.07
N ALA A 263 27.42 15.70 -7.24
CA ALA A 263 27.44 16.42 -5.98
C ALA A 263 27.22 17.92 -6.21
N ALA A 264 26.49 18.56 -5.30
CA ALA A 264 26.27 20.01 -5.36
C ALA A 264 27.61 20.76 -5.35
N GLY A 265 27.82 21.66 -6.31
CA GLY A 265 29.07 22.42 -6.46
C GLY A 265 30.20 21.67 -7.18
N ALA A 266 29.94 20.49 -7.75
CA ALA A 266 30.94 19.77 -8.55
C ALA A 266 31.42 20.62 -9.74
N THR A 267 32.73 20.61 -9.96
CA THR A 267 33.35 21.27 -11.11
C THR A 267 33.08 20.51 -12.41
N LEU A 268 33.18 21.18 -13.55
CA LEU A 268 33.04 20.52 -14.85
C LEU A 268 33.99 19.31 -15.01
N GLN A 269 35.21 19.41 -14.48
CA GLN A 269 36.18 18.33 -14.55
C GLN A 269 35.74 17.09 -13.74
N GLU A 270 35.19 17.31 -12.54
CA GLU A 270 34.66 16.24 -11.70
C GLU A 270 33.45 15.58 -12.35
N VAL A 271 32.55 16.35 -12.96
CA VAL A 271 31.40 15.84 -13.70
C VAL A 271 31.85 14.95 -14.88
N VAL A 272 32.83 15.42 -15.67
CA VAL A 272 33.37 14.66 -16.80
C VAL A 272 34.05 13.37 -16.31
N GLN A 273 34.83 13.44 -15.25
CA GLN A 273 35.47 12.27 -14.64
C GLN A 273 34.43 11.27 -14.13
N ARG A 274 33.42 11.75 -13.44
CA ARG A 274 32.32 10.91 -12.95
C ARG A 274 31.60 10.24 -14.12
N ARG A 275 31.27 11.00 -15.19
CA ARG A 275 30.62 10.46 -16.39
C ARG A 275 31.41 9.34 -17.05
N GLN A 276 32.74 9.44 -17.07
CA GLN A 276 33.62 8.40 -17.63
C GLN A 276 33.55 7.07 -16.86
N SER A 277 33.10 7.08 -15.60
CA SER A 277 32.94 5.87 -14.80
C SER A 277 31.69 5.08 -15.13
N TYR A 278 30.76 5.65 -15.91
CA TYR A 278 29.50 5.05 -16.30
C TYR A 278 29.48 4.64 -17.78
N GLY A 279 28.64 3.65 -18.10
CA GLY A 279 28.40 3.18 -19.47
C GLY A 279 27.35 4.00 -20.24
N ALA A 280 26.94 3.50 -21.40
CA ALA A 280 26.05 4.19 -22.34
C ALA A 280 24.57 4.31 -21.86
N ARG A 281 24.19 3.72 -20.74
CA ARG A 281 22.82 3.76 -20.21
C ARG A 281 22.67 4.66 -18.99
N THR A 282 23.63 5.52 -18.75
CA THR A 282 23.64 6.49 -17.66
C THR A 282 23.79 7.89 -18.24
N GLU A 283 22.92 8.79 -17.84
CA GLU A 283 22.92 10.21 -18.16
C GLU A 283 23.09 11.04 -16.88
#